data_a41a115d57fa53e7687ee246054fbfeb
#
_entry.id   a41a115d57fa53e7687ee246054fbfeb
#
_cell.length_a   1.000
_cell.length_b   1.000
_cell.length_c   1.000
_cell.angle_alpha   90.00
_cell.angle_beta   90.00
_cell.angle_gamma   90.00
#
_symmetry.space_group_name_H-M   'P 1'
#
loop_
_entity.id
_entity.type
_entity.pdbx_description
1 polymer ?
#
loop_
_entity_poly.entity_id
_entity_poly.type
_entity_poly.pdbx_seq_one_letter_code
_entity_poly.pdbx_strand_id
1 'polypeptide(L)'
;MHHRPSNTLIMEQKLFIYNTLSRKKEEFKPITPGRVGMYVCGPTVYGDAHLGHARPAITFDLLFRYLKYLGYKVRYVRNITDVGHLTDDSDDGEDKIEKKAKLDRLEPMEIVQFYTNRYHHNMEQLNT
;
A
#
# COMPACT_ATOMS: atom_id res chain seq x y z
N MET A 1 40.70 -1.06 -0.21
CA MET A 1 40.06 0.28 -0.33
C MET A 1 38.91 0.17 -1.33
N HIS A 2 37.68 0.04 -0.83
CA HIS A 2 36.47 -0.04 -1.69
C HIS A 2 35.99 1.37 -1.98
N HIS A 3 36.18 1.81 -3.20
CA HIS A 3 35.61 3.07 -3.70
C HIS A 3 34.10 2.93 -3.74
N ARG A 4 33.38 3.61 -2.84
CA ARG A 4 31.92 3.83 -2.99
C ARG A 4 31.77 4.80 -4.16
N PRO A 5 30.96 4.46 -5.19
CA PRO A 5 30.67 5.44 -6.24
C PRO A 5 29.97 6.64 -5.61
N SER A 6 30.42 7.82 -5.96
CA SER A 6 29.90 9.10 -5.46
C SER A 6 28.41 9.22 -5.79
N ASN A 7 27.61 9.56 -4.79
CA ASN A 7 26.15 9.76 -4.82
C ASN A 7 25.64 10.83 -5.81
N THR A 8 26.52 11.42 -6.61
CA THR A 8 26.21 12.61 -7.42
C THR A 8 25.53 12.29 -8.76
N LEU A 9 25.64 11.06 -9.25
CA LEU A 9 25.08 10.67 -10.57
C LEU A 9 23.61 10.25 -10.56
N ILE A 10 23.04 9.96 -9.38
CA ILE A 10 21.67 9.43 -9.27
C ILE A 10 20.62 10.55 -9.21
N MET A 11 21.03 11.76 -8.85
CA MET A 11 20.11 12.91 -8.64
C MET A 11 19.66 13.63 -9.92
N GLU A 12 20.16 13.29 -11.10
CA GLU A 12 19.76 13.92 -12.36
C GLU A 12 18.54 13.29 -13.03
N GLN A 13 18.09 12.12 -12.56
CA GLN A 13 16.92 11.45 -13.14
C GLN A 13 15.62 12.04 -12.61
N LYS A 14 14.90 12.75 -13.48
CA LYS A 14 13.59 13.31 -13.16
C LYS A 14 12.52 12.22 -13.21
N LEU A 15 11.78 12.09 -12.11
CA LEU A 15 10.61 11.24 -12.03
C LEU A 15 9.36 12.06 -12.35
N PHE A 16 8.52 11.56 -13.26
CA PHE A 16 7.23 12.17 -13.59
C PHE A 16 6.10 11.22 -13.18
N ILE A 17 5.13 11.75 -12.45
CA ILE A 17 3.96 11.00 -11.97
C ILE A 17 2.70 11.72 -12.42
N TYR A 18 1.67 10.94 -12.82
CA TYR A 18 0.37 11.50 -13.12
C TYR A 18 -0.33 11.91 -11.83
N ASN A 19 -0.69 13.17 -11.73
CA ASN A 19 -1.42 13.74 -10.60
C ASN A 19 -2.90 13.83 -10.95
N THR A 20 -3.77 13.08 -10.26
CA THR A 20 -5.22 13.07 -10.51
C THR A 20 -5.90 14.38 -10.14
N LEU A 21 -5.33 15.17 -9.21
CA LEU A 21 -5.87 16.47 -8.85
C LEU A 21 -5.72 17.48 -9.99
N SER A 22 -4.52 17.59 -10.55
CA SER A 22 -4.23 18.50 -11.67
C SER A 22 -4.56 17.90 -13.04
N ARG A 23 -4.80 16.57 -13.10
CA ARG A 23 -5.01 15.76 -14.33
C ARG A 23 -3.87 15.87 -15.33
N LYS A 24 -2.65 16.00 -14.82
CA LYS A 24 -1.44 16.13 -15.64
C LYS A 24 -0.33 15.23 -15.13
N LYS A 25 0.59 14.88 -16.02
CA LYS A 25 1.84 14.25 -15.66
C LYS A 25 2.82 15.34 -15.24
N GLU A 26 3.26 15.33 -14.00
CA GLU A 26 4.08 16.37 -13.39
C GLU A 26 5.40 15.81 -12.89
N GLU A 27 6.43 16.64 -12.87
CA GLU A 27 7.70 16.30 -12.23
C GLU A 27 7.48 16.12 -10.73
N PHE A 28 7.86 14.96 -10.20
CA PHE A 28 7.76 14.67 -8.79
C PHE A 28 8.74 15.56 -8.00
N LYS A 29 8.22 16.30 -7.05
CA LYS A 29 8.98 17.13 -6.12
C LYS A 29 8.59 16.76 -4.69
N PRO A 30 9.53 16.24 -3.87
CA PRO A 30 9.22 15.91 -2.49
C PRO A 30 8.95 17.17 -1.67
N ILE A 31 8.02 17.13 -0.73
CA ILE A 31 7.73 18.21 0.21
C ILE A 31 8.97 18.54 1.06
N THR A 32 9.68 17.49 1.49
CA THR A 32 10.93 17.62 2.24
C THR A 32 12.09 17.09 1.38
N PRO A 33 13.14 17.87 1.11
CA PRO A 33 14.26 17.42 0.30
C PRO A 33 14.84 16.09 0.78
N GLY A 34 15.03 15.16 -0.14
CA GLY A 34 15.59 13.83 0.12
C GLY A 34 14.68 12.85 0.88
N ARG A 35 13.42 13.23 1.21
CA ARG A 35 12.48 12.38 1.94
C ARG A 35 11.15 12.27 1.23
N VAL A 36 10.59 11.06 1.18
CA VAL A 36 9.29 10.78 0.55
C VAL A 36 8.42 10.00 1.52
N GLY A 37 7.18 10.45 1.72
CA GLY A 37 6.12 9.68 2.34
C GLY A 37 5.22 9.08 1.28
N MET A 38 4.96 7.77 1.34
CA MET A 38 3.98 7.08 0.50
C MET A 38 2.91 6.49 1.39
N TYR A 39 1.66 6.75 1.06
CA TYR A 39 0.51 6.08 1.66
C TYR A 39 -0.27 5.36 0.56
N VAL A 40 -0.52 4.09 0.74
CA VAL A 40 -1.25 3.24 -0.21
C VAL A 40 -2.37 2.52 0.53
N CYS A 41 -3.58 2.56 -0.01
CA CYS A 41 -4.69 1.81 0.54
C CYS A 41 -4.39 0.31 0.53
N GLY A 42 -4.60 -0.33 1.68
CA GLY A 42 -4.51 -1.77 1.84
C GLY A 42 -5.87 -2.46 1.78
N PRO A 43 -5.95 -3.73 2.15
CA PRO A 43 -7.17 -4.51 2.10
C PRO A 43 -8.12 -4.20 3.25
N THR A 44 -9.40 -4.53 3.04
CA THR A 44 -10.33 -4.81 4.14
C THR A 44 -10.30 -6.32 4.40
N VAL A 45 -9.99 -6.71 5.63
CA VAL A 45 -9.63 -8.09 5.98
C VAL A 45 -10.82 -8.94 6.40
N TYR A 46 -11.82 -9.08 5.52
CA TYR A 46 -12.96 -9.99 5.69
C TYR A 46 -12.92 -11.21 4.75
N GLY A 47 -11.90 -11.32 3.91
CA GLY A 47 -11.74 -12.38 2.93
C GLY A 47 -10.32 -12.46 2.38
N ASP A 48 -10.07 -13.46 1.55
CA ASP A 48 -8.77 -13.67 0.93
C ASP A 48 -8.39 -12.54 -0.04
N ALA A 49 -7.08 -12.30 -0.14
CA ALA A 49 -6.54 -11.40 -1.15
C ALA A 49 -6.76 -11.97 -2.56
N HIS A 50 -6.97 -11.09 -3.52
CA HIS A 50 -7.13 -11.41 -4.93
C HIS A 50 -6.30 -10.46 -5.81
N LEU A 51 -6.35 -10.62 -7.12
CA LEU A 51 -5.56 -9.81 -8.07
C LEU A 51 -5.75 -8.29 -7.91
N GLY A 52 -6.94 -7.85 -7.48
CA GLY A 52 -7.18 -6.44 -7.15
C GLY A 52 -6.33 -5.91 -6.00
N HIS A 53 -5.90 -6.77 -5.07
CA HIS A 53 -4.96 -6.43 -4.00
C HIS A 53 -3.50 -6.56 -4.44
N ALA A 54 -3.19 -7.56 -5.27
CA ALA A 54 -1.84 -7.78 -5.78
C ALA A 54 -1.36 -6.64 -6.69
N ARG A 55 -2.23 -6.14 -7.55
CA ARG A 55 -1.90 -5.07 -8.50
C ARG A 55 -1.34 -3.80 -7.83
N PRO A 56 -2.04 -3.14 -6.89
CA PRO A 56 -1.47 -1.98 -6.21
C PRO A 56 -0.24 -2.34 -5.37
N ALA A 57 -0.20 -3.53 -4.75
CA ALA A 57 0.95 -3.97 -3.99
C ALA A 57 2.21 -3.96 -4.85
N ILE A 58 2.21 -4.64 -5.98
CA ILE A 58 3.34 -4.73 -6.91
C ILE A 58 3.65 -3.36 -7.53
N THR A 59 2.63 -2.61 -7.96
CA THR A 59 2.84 -1.31 -8.62
C THR A 59 3.51 -0.31 -7.69
N PHE A 60 3.07 -0.22 -6.45
CA PHE A 60 3.61 0.75 -5.49
C PHE A 60 4.90 0.26 -4.82
N ASP A 61 5.15 -1.05 -4.76
CA ASP A 61 6.46 -1.58 -4.39
C ASP A 61 7.53 -1.21 -5.44
N LEU A 62 7.20 -1.31 -6.74
CA LEU A 62 8.08 -0.84 -7.81
C LEU A 62 8.43 0.65 -7.63
N LEU A 63 7.43 1.49 -7.37
CA LEU A 63 7.66 2.92 -7.12
C LEU A 63 8.51 3.16 -5.88
N PHE A 64 8.24 2.43 -4.78
CA PHE A 64 9.03 2.48 -3.56
C PHE A 64 10.51 2.15 -3.80
N ARG A 65 10.78 1.04 -4.50
CA ARG A 65 12.15 0.63 -4.84
C ARG A 65 12.83 1.65 -5.75
N TYR A 66 12.12 2.18 -6.72
CA TYR A 66 12.65 3.19 -7.62
C TYR A 66 12.99 4.49 -6.90
N LEU A 67 12.13 4.99 -6.01
CA LEU A 67 12.43 6.15 -5.17
C LEU A 67 13.67 5.92 -4.29
N LYS A 68 13.83 4.73 -3.71
CA LYS A 68 15.05 4.36 -2.99
C LYS A 68 16.29 4.34 -3.89
N TYR A 69 16.15 3.82 -5.11
CA TYR A 69 17.21 3.83 -6.11
C TYR A 69 17.64 5.26 -6.46
N LEU A 70 16.69 6.19 -6.56
CA LEU A 70 16.96 7.63 -6.77
C LEU A 70 17.59 8.33 -5.54
N GLY A 71 17.83 7.61 -4.45
CA GLY A 71 18.49 8.12 -3.24
C GLY A 71 17.57 8.72 -2.19
N TYR A 72 16.25 8.67 -2.38
CA TYR A 72 15.29 9.15 -1.37
C TYR A 72 15.23 8.22 -0.15
N LYS A 73 15.06 8.82 1.04
CA LYS A 73 14.59 8.11 2.23
C LYS A 73 13.08 8.00 2.17
N VAL A 74 12.57 6.80 1.92
CA VAL A 74 11.13 6.57 1.71
C VAL A 74 10.50 5.95 2.96
N ARG A 75 9.41 6.57 3.44
CA ARG A 75 8.50 5.96 4.41
C ARG A 75 7.27 5.47 3.66
N TYR A 76 7.11 4.16 3.55
CA TYR A 76 5.97 3.52 2.91
C TYR A 76 5.00 3.02 3.97
N VAL A 77 3.75 3.43 3.88
CA VAL A 77 2.66 3.03 4.78
C VAL A 77 1.53 2.43 3.96
N ARG A 78 1.05 1.27 4.38
CA ARG A 78 -0.15 0.62 3.85
C ARG A 78 -1.06 0.30 5.04
N ASN A 79 -2.32 0.74 4.97
CA ASN A 79 -3.28 0.42 6.03
C ASN A 79 -3.84 -1.00 5.86
N ILE A 80 -4.41 -1.51 6.94
CA ILE A 80 -5.33 -2.64 6.94
C ILE A 80 -6.63 -2.12 7.55
N THR A 81 -7.74 -2.30 6.83
CA THR A 81 -9.06 -1.89 7.31
C THR A 81 -9.71 -3.06 8.04
N ASP A 82 -9.93 -2.89 9.32
CA ASP A 82 -10.44 -3.91 10.25
C ASP A 82 -11.87 -3.61 10.76
N VAL A 83 -12.40 -2.41 10.50
CA VAL A 83 -13.74 -1.96 10.91
C VAL A 83 -14.34 -0.97 9.90
N GLY A 84 -15.66 -0.77 9.96
CA GLY A 84 -16.35 0.34 9.28
C GLY A 84 -16.47 0.19 7.77
N HIS A 85 -16.30 -1.01 7.22
CA HIS A 85 -16.51 -1.27 5.79
C HIS A 85 -17.89 -1.85 5.54
N LEU A 86 -18.87 -0.98 5.34
CA LEU A 86 -20.28 -1.34 5.19
C LEU A 86 -20.55 -2.16 3.92
N THR A 87 -21.61 -2.97 3.94
CA THR A 87 -22.03 -3.78 2.79
C THR A 87 -22.64 -2.93 1.67
N ASP A 88 -23.26 -1.81 2.04
CA ASP A 88 -23.89 -0.86 1.13
C ASP A 88 -23.27 0.53 1.29
N ASP A 89 -23.45 1.40 0.29
CA ASP A 89 -23.00 2.80 0.33
C ASP A 89 -23.87 3.67 1.28
N SER A 90 -24.80 3.07 2.03
CA SER A 90 -25.62 3.73 3.04
C SER A 90 -24.99 3.62 4.42
N ASP A 91 -25.18 4.64 5.25
CA ASP A 91 -24.68 4.67 6.64
C ASP A 91 -25.28 3.58 7.55
N ASP A 92 -26.36 2.92 7.11
CA ASP A 92 -27.06 1.85 7.81
C ASP A 92 -26.65 0.43 7.35
N GLY A 93 -25.62 0.28 6.51
CA GLY A 93 -25.13 -1.00 6.02
C GLY A 93 -24.43 -1.80 7.12
N GLU A 94 -24.64 -3.13 7.12
CA GLU A 94 -23.92 -4.02 8.03
C GLU A 94 -22.42 -4.06 7.70
N ASP A 95 -21.55 -4.01 8.72
CA ASP A 95 -20.11 -4.14 8.54
C ASP A 95 -19.76 -5.52 7.94
N LYS A 96 -18.91 -5.53 6.90
CA LYS A 96 -18.54 -6.76 6.20
C LYS A 96 -17.81 -7.77 7.07
N ILE A 97 -17.05 -7.28 8.04
CA ILE A 97 -16.31 -8.13 8.99
C ILE A 97 -17.31 -8.76 9.99
N GLU A 98 -18.24 -7.97 10.52
CA GLU A 98 -19.29 -8.49 11.41
C GLU A 98 -20.18 -9.52 10.71
N LYS A 99 -20.58 -9.25 9.48
CA LYS A 99 -21.35 -10.20 8.66
C LYS A 99 -20.60 -11.51 8.46
N LYS A 100 -19.30 -11.43 8.14
CA LYS A 100 -18.46 -12.62 7.97
C LYS A 100 -18.30 -13.39 9.29
N ALA A 101 -18.08 -12.69 10.40
CA ALA A 101 -17.98 -13.27 11.74
C ALA A 101 -19.24 -14.04 12.14
N LYS A 102 -20.43 -13.45 11.90
CA LYS A 102 -21.71 -14.14 12.14
C LYS A 102 -21.87 -15.40 11.30
N LEU A 103 -21.49 -15.36 10.01
CA LEU A 103 -21.56 -16.52 9.12
C LEU A 103 -20.62 -17.65 9.55
N ASP A 104 -19.40 -17.32 9.96
CA ASP A 104 -18.39 -18.29 10.36
C ASP A 104 -18.47 -18.65 11.85
N ARG A 105 -19.37 -18.04 12.63
CA ARG A 105 -19.54 -18.21 14.09
C ARG A 105 -18.25 -17.91 14.87
N LEU A 106 -17.56 -16.86 14.46
CA LEU A 106 -16.33 -16.36 15.06
C LEU A 106 -16.52 -14.93 15.57
N GLU A 107 -15.61 -14.49 16.45
CA GLU A 107 -15.55 -13.09 16.82
C GLU A 107 -14.95 -12.24 15.68
N PRO A 108 -15.41 -10.97 15.47
CA PRO A 108 -14.90 -10.11 14.41
C PRO A 108 -13.38 -10.00 14.37
N MET A 109 -12.72 -9.91 15.52
CA MET A 109 -11.26 -9.80 15.58
C MET A 109 -10.52 -11.10 15.22
N GLU A 110 -11.15 -12.27 15.35
CA GLU A 110 -10.59 -13.53 14.87
C GLU A 110 -10.56 -13.55 13.34
N ILE A 111 -11.64 -13.08 12.70
CA ILE A 111 -11.70 -12.90 11.24
C ILE A 111 -10.60 -11.94 10.77
N VAL A 112 -10.48 -10.78 11.41
CA VAL A 112 -9.45 -9.77 11.10
C VAL A 112 -8.05 -10.39 11.20
N GLN A 113 -7.73 -11.06 12.30
CA GLN A 113 -6.41 -11.67 12.50
C GLN A 113 -6.10 -12.76 11.47
N PHE A 114 -7.07 -13.63 11.19
CA PHE A 114 -6.91 -14.71 10.23
C PHE A 114 -6.59 -14.17 8.83
N TYR A 115 -7.40 -13.26 8.30
CA TYR A 115 -7.21 -12.73 6.95
C TYR A 115 -6.04 -11.75 6.85
N THR A 116 -5.69 -11.03 7.92
CA THR A 116 -4.48 -10.21 7.97
C THR A 116 -3.23 -11.09 7.81
N ASN A 117 -3.14 -12.21 8.53
CA ASN A 117 -2.01 -13.11 8.41
C ASN A 117 -1.91 -13.71 7.00
N ARG A 118 -3.03 -14.10 6.40
CA ARG A 118 -3.07 -14.60 5.01
C ARG A 118 -2.66 -13.53 4.01
N TYR A 119 -3.12 -12.30 4.20
CA TYR A 119 -2.71 -11.18 3.36
C TYR A 119 -1.20 -10.95 3.41
N HIS A 120 -0.60 -10.91 4.59
CA HIS A 120 0.86 -10.75 4.72
C HIS A 120 1.60 -11.89 4.04
N HIS A 121 1.19 -13.13 4.26
CA HIS A 121 1.79 -14.29 3.58
C HIS A 121 1.72 -14.16 2.04
N ASN A 122 0.59 -13.75 1.49
CA ASN A 122 0.45 -13.54 0.06
C ASN A 122 1.35 -12.40 -0.46
N MET A 123 1.52 -11.32 0.31
CA MET A 123 2.42 -10.22 -0.07
C MET A 123 3.88 -10.66 -0.04
N GLU A 124 4.30 -11.46 0.93
CA GLU A 124 5.64 -12.07 0.98
C GLU A 124 5.91 -12.93 -0.26
N GLN A 125 4.94 -13.75 -0.69
CA GLN A 125 5.07 -14.54 -1.92
C GLN A 125 5.24 -13.67 -3.17
N LEU A 126 4.67 -12.46 -3.20
CA LEU A 126 4.84 -11.47 -4.26
C LEU A 126 6.12 -10.63 -4.11
N ASN A 127 6.87 -10.83 -3.02
CA ASN A 127 8.06 -10.03 -2.69
C ASN A 127 7.79 -8.51 -2.59
N THR A 128 6.63 -8.16 -1.98
CA THR A 128 6.18 -6.76 -1.82
C THR A 128 6.03 -6.36 -0.35
#